data_94d3fb1aa2b10c46434d26c4abd3914a
#
_entry.id   94d3fb1aa2b10c46434d26c4abd3914a
#
_cell.length_a   1.000
_cell.length_b   1.000
_cell.length_c   1.000
_cell.angle_alpha   90.00
_cell.angle_beta   90.00
_cell.angle_gamma   90.00
#
_symmetry.space_group_name_H-M   'P 1'
#
loop_
_entity.id
_entity.type
_entity.pdbx_description
1 polymer ?
#
loop_
_entity_poly.entity_id
_entity_poly.type
_entity_poly.pdbx_seq_one_letter_code
_entity_poly.pdbx_strand_id
1 'polypeptide(L)'
;MQWIDRSKQVKYVLMVVAVSIATISLVFSHYLVKTLEKDAKSKMVVWAEAMRSLNKADENTDLSLVLKVINNNDAIPVVVLNRKGNVLDYRNLKLKYDSKADSVAALHRKVEDLRREGYSIKLSYDPSDAETGNNYMEVLYDESVLLKRLSVYPYIQIGIVAIFLIIMVYALLSSKRAEQNRVC
;
A
#
# COMPACT_ATOMS: atom_id res chain seq x y z
N MET A 1 52.97 10.62 -11.04
CA MET A 1 51.80 11.52 -11.00
C MET A 1 50.51 10.88 -11.54
N GLN A 2 50.56 9.91 -12.43
CA GLN A 2 49.35 9.25 -13.02
C GLN A 2 48.54 8.35 -12.06
N TRP A 3 49.08 7.83 -10.99
CA TRP A 3 48.40 6.92 -10.05
C TRP A 3 47.38 7.64 -9.15
N ILE A 4 47.62 8.90 -8.82
CA ILE A 4 46.70 9.71 -7.96
C ILE A 4 45.46 10.12 -8.74
N ASP A 5 45.58 10.41 -10.03
CA ASP A 5 44.44 10.75 -10.87
C ASP A 5 43.51 9.54 -11.14
N ARG A 6 44.07 8.36 -11.33
CA ARG A 6 43.35 7.11 -11.48
C ARG A 6 42.48 6.79 -10.25
N SER A 7 42.99 7.00 -9.05
CA SER A 7 42.23 6.73 -7.82
C SER A 7 41.06 7.69 -7.63
N LYS A 8 41.18 8.93 -8.07
CA LYS A 8 40.09 9.93 -8.06
C LYS A 8 39.01 9.57 -9.10
N GLN A 9 39.42 9.20 -10.31
CA GLN A 9 38.48 8.80 -11.37
C GLN A 9 37.67 7.55 -10.95
N VAL A 10 38.29 6.54 -10.36
CA VAL A 10 37.61 5.36 -9.85
C VAL A 10 36.57 5.71 -8.79
N LYS A 11 36.87 6.62 -7.87
CA LYS A 11 35.92 7.09 -6.86
C LYS A 11 34.69 7.77 -7.48
N TYR A 12 34.87 8.63 -8.48
CA TYR A 12 33.75 9.28 -9.18
C TYR A 12 32.92 8.27 -9.97
N VAL A 13 33.53 7.32 -10.67
CA VAL A 13 32.83 6.26 -11.39
C VAL A 13 31.98 5.41 -10.44
N LEU A 14 32.57 4.98 -9.31
CA LEU A 14 31.83 4.23 -8.29
C LEU A 14 30.65 5.03 -7.73
N MET A 15 30.81 6.34 -7.53
CA MET A 15 29.75 7.21 -7.09
C MET A 15 28.58 7.25 -8.09
N VAL A 16 28.91 7.49 -9.37
CA VAL A 16 27.89 7.52 -10.43
C VAL A 16 27.14 6.20 -10.54
N VAL A 17 27.87 5.08 -10.49
CA VAL A 17 27.27 3.74 -10.53
C VAL A 17 26.35 3.51 -9.32
N ALA A 18 26.79 3.87 -8.11
CA ALA A 18 25.99 3.69 -6.91
C ALA A 18 24.69 4.52 -6.96
N VAL A 19 24.78 5.79 -7.38
CA VAL A 19 23.62 6.67 -7.54
C VAL A 19 22.67 6.13 -8.62
N SER A 20 23.21 5.63 -9.74
CA SER A 20 22.40 5.05 -10.81
C SER A 20 21.63 3.81 -10.34
N ILE A 21 22.29 2.89 -9.63
CA ILE A 21 21.65 1.70 -9.06
C ILE A 21 20.55 2.11 -8.08
N ALA A 22 20.83 3.06 -7.19
CA ALA A 22 19.85 3.54 -6.23
C ALA A 22 18.61 4.15 -6.92
N THR A 23 18.81 4.96 -7.96
CA THR A 23 17.73 5.59 -8.73
C THR A 23 16.87 4.55 -9.44
N ILE A 24 17.49 3.58 -10.13
CA ILE A 24 16.79 2.50 -10.82
C ILE A 24 15.97 1.67 -9.82
N SER A 25 16.56 1.30 -8.70
CA SER A 25 15.89 0.55 -7.64
C SER A 25 14.68 1.29 -7.07
N LEU A 26 14.79 2.61 -6.90
CA LEU A 26 13.72 3.46 -6.39
C LEU A 26 12.54 3.56 -7.38
N VAL A 27 12.83 3.74 -8.66
CA VAL A 27 11.82 3.75 -9.73
C VAL A 27 11.11 2.40 -9.81
N PHE A 28 11.87 1.30 -9.76
CA PHE A 28 11.31 -0.05 -9.79
C PHE A 28 10.41 -0.33 -8.57
N SER A 29 10.86 0.04 -7.37
CA SER A 29 10.08 -0.10 -6.13
C SER A 29 8.76 0.67 -6.20
N HIS A 30 8.79 1.91 -6.69
CA HIS A 30 7.58 2.71 -6.86
C HIS A 30 6.60 2.09 -7.87
N TYR A 31 7.12 1.59 -9.00
CA TYR A 31 6.29 0.90 -9.99
C TYR A 31 5.65 -0.37 -9.43
N LEU A 32 6.42 -1.15 -8.65
CA LEU A 32 5.92 -2.38 -8.02
C LEU A 32 4.78 -2.09 -7.04
N VAL A 33 4.93 -1.09 -6.17
CA VAL A 33 3.88 -0.68 -5.23
C VAL A 33 2.60 -0.29 -5.96
N LYS A 34 2.69 0.55 -7.00
CA LYS A 34 1.52 0.93 -7.82
C LYS A 34 0.84 -0.24 -8.51
N THR A 35 1.61 -1.20 -8.99
CA THR A 35 1.07 -2.40 -9.64
C THR A 35 0.30 -3.26 -8.63
N LEU A 36 0.85 -3.45 -7.43
CA LEU A 36 0.20 -4.19 -6.35
C LEU A 36 -1.07 -3.49 -5.84
N GLU A 37 -1.08 -2.16 -5.77
CA GLU A 37 -2.26 -1.37 -5.41
C GLU A 37 -3.39 -1.58 -6.44
N LYS A 38 -3.07 -1.53 -7.73
CA LYS A 38 -4.03 -1.79 -8.80
C LYS A 38 -4.58 -3.22 -8.75
N ASP A 39 -3.73 -4.21 -8.47
CA ASP A 39 -4.14 -5.62 -8.33
C ASP A 39 -5.06 -5.80 -7.11
N ALA A 40 -4.73 -5.21 -5.97
CA ALA A 40 -5.56 -5.23 -4.77
C ALA A 40 -6.94 -4.61 -5.05
N LYS A 41 -7.00 -3.47 -5.75
CA LYS A 41 -8.26 -2.83 -6.15
C LYS A 41 -9.09 -3.74 -7.05
N SER A 42 -8.48 -4.37 -8.05
CA SER A 42 -9.17 -5.31 -8.95
C SER A 42 -9.77 -6.50 -8.19
N LYS A 43 -9.02 -7.06 -7.25
CA LYS A 43 -9.51 -8.15 -6.38
C LYS A 43 -10.68 -7.70 -5.53
N MET A 44 -10.66 -6.47 -5.01
CA MET A 44 -11.76 -5.94 -4.21
C MET A 44 -13.01 -5.67 -5.02
N VAL A 45 -12.90 -5.26 -6.28
CA VAL A 45 -14.07 -5.14 -7.17
C VAL A 45 -14.73 -6.51 -7.37
N VAL A 46 -13.95 -7.56 -7.65
CA VAL A 46 -14.47 -8.93 -7.80
C VAL A 46 -15.10 -9.43 -6.50
N TRP A 47 -14.46 -9.17 -5.36
CA TRP A 47 -14.97 -9.54 -4.05
C TRP A 47 -16.30 -8.83 -3.73
N ALA A 48 -16.39 -7.54 -4.00
CA ALA A 48 -17.59 -6.74 -3.79
C ALA A 48 -18.75 -7.22 -4.68
N GLU A 49 -18.46 -7.60 -5.91
CA GLU A 49 -19.45 -8.17 -6.84
C GLU A 49 -19.93 -9.54 -6.37
N ALA A 50 -19.05 -10.39 -5.83
CA ALA A 50 -19.42 -11.65 -5.21
C ALA A 50 -20.33 -11.43 -3.99
N MET A 51 -20.03 -10.40 -3.16
CA MET A 51 -20.89 -10.05 -2.03
C MET A 51 -22.25 -9.55 -2.49
N ARG A 52 -22.33 -8.77 -3.57
CA ARG A 52 -23.58 -8.37 -4.20
C ARG A 52 -24.40 -9.58 -4.65
N SER A 53 -23.74 -10.56 -5.31
CA SER A 53 -24.37 -11.78 -5.78
C SER A 53 -24.91 -12.62 -4.62
N LEU A 54 -24.16 -12.71 -3.51
CA LEU A 54 -24.60 -13.39 -2.29
C LEU A 54 -25.90 -12.77 -1.73
N ASN A 55 -25.98 -11.46 -1.68
CA ASN A 55 -27.15 -10.74 -1.16
C ASN A 55 -28.40 -10.83 -2.07
N LYS A 56 -28.22 -11.19 -3.35
CA LYS A 56 -29.30 -11.37 -4.33
C LYS A 56 -29.73 -12.83 -4.50
N ALA A 57 -28.98 -13.76 -3.91
CA ALA A 57 -29.20 -15.18 -4.09
C ALA A 57 -30.55 -15.63 -3.53
N ASP A 58 -31.19 -16.52 -4.26
CA ASP A 58 -32.38 -17.26 -3.84
C ASP A 58 -32.00 -18.70 -3.41
N GLU A 59 -33.00 -19.47 -2.97
CA GLU A 59 -32.80 -20.83 -2.47
C GLU A 59 -32.22 -21.80 -3.52
N ASN A 60 -32.36 -21.48 -4.81
CA ASN A 60 -31.90 -22.35 -5.92
C ASN A 60 -30.55 -21.88 -6.50
N THR A 61 -29.98 -20.81 -5.99
CA THR A 61 -28.72 -20.24 -6.52
C THR A 61 -27.51 -21.03 -6.05
N ASP A 62 -26.69 -21.55 -6.98
CA ASP A 62 -25.39 -22.13 -6.62
C ASP A 62 -24.40 -21.06 -6.19
N LEU A 63 -24.12 -21.03 -4.90
CA LEU A 63 -23.22 -20.07 -4.26
C LEU A 63 -21.79 -20.56 -4.08
N SER A 64 -21.47 -21.75 -4.57
CA SER A 64 -20.17 -22.39 -4.32
C SER A 64 -18.98 -21.52 -4.77
N LEU A 65 -19.06 -20.93 -5.96
CA LEU A 65 -18.05 -20.03 -6.48
C LEU A 65 -18.02 -18.69 -5.73
N VAL A 66 -19.21 -18.13 -5.45
CA VAL A 66 -19.36 -16.86 -4.73
C VAL A 66 -18.72 -16.94 -3.34
N LEU A 67 -19.03 -18.00 -2.59
CA LEU A 67 -18.46 -18.23 -1.26
C LEU A 67 -16.95 -18.46 -1.33
N LYS A 68 -16.46 -19.13 -2.36
CA LYS A 68 -15.03 -19.32 -2.56
C LYS A 68 -14.30 -17.99 -2.78
N VAL A 69 -14.86 -17.09 -3.59
CA VAL A 69 -14.30 -15.73 -3.82
C VAL A 69 -14.31 -14.92 -2.53
N ILE A 70 -15.43 -14.93 -1.79
CA ILE A 70 -15.56 -14.19 -0.53
C ILE A 70 -14.59 -14.70 0.52
N ASN A 71 -14.41 -16.01 0.64
CA ASN A 71 -13.53 -16.64 1.62
C ASN A 71 -12.04 -16.54 1.26
N ASN A 72 -11.72 -16.27 0.00
CA ASN A 72 -10.33 -16.14 -0.45
C ASN A 72 -9.70 -14.77 -0.09
N ASN A 73 -10.47 -13.87 0.51
CA ASN A 73 -9.92 -12.61 1.04
C ASN A 73 -9.43 -12.80 2.48
N ASP A 74 -8.15 -13.12 2.64
CA ASP A 74 -7.47 -13.34 3.93
C ASP A 74 -6.51 -12.20 4.33
N ALA A 75 -6.29 -11.23 3.44
CA ALA A 75 -5.28 -10.19 3.64
C ALA A 75 -5.81 -8.75 3.65
N ILE A 76 -6.90 -8.46 2.93
CA ILE A 76 -7.41 -7.10 2.76
C ILE A 76 -8.51 -6.84 3.78
N PRO A 77 -8.35 -5.82 4.66
CA PRO A 77 -9.40 -5.41 5.58
C PRO A 77 -10.61 -4.85 4.83
N VAL A 78 -11.80 -5.35 5.13
CA VAL A 78 -13.05 -4.98 4.45
C VAL A 78 -14.16 -4.76 5.46
N VAL A 79 -15.00 -3.76 5.22
CA VAL A 79 -16.27 -3.54 5.90
C VAL A 79 -17.36 -3.31 4.87
N VAL A 80 -18.47 -4.01 5.01
CA VAL A 80 -19.66 -3.84 4.18
C VAL A 80 -20.71 -3.06 4.94
N LEU A 81 -21.16 -1.96 4.37
CA LEU A 81 -22.17 -1.08 4.94
C LEU A 81 -23.42 -1.11 4.09
N ASN A 82 -24.56 -1.00 4.74
CA ASN A 82 -25.80 -0.68 4.04
C ASN A 82 -25.90 0.83 3.76
N ARG A 83 -26.92 1.25 3.02
CA ARG A 83 -27.21 2.66 2.72
C ARG A 83 -27.29 3.56 3.96
N LYS A 84 -27.76 3.02 5.10
CA LYS A 84 -27.89 3.75 6.37
C LYS A 84 -26.55 3.88 7.13
N GLY A 85 -25.46 3.30 6.59
CA GLY A 85 -24.15 3.27 7.24
C GLY A 85 -24.01 2.20 8.32
N ASN A 86 -24.99 1.30 8.47
CA ASN A 86 -24.88 0.18 9.40
C ASN A 86 -23.98 -0.90 8.81
N VAL A 87 -23.12 -1.49 9.65
CA VAL A 87 -22.23 -2.59 9.28
C VAL A 87 -23.07 -3.85 9.05
N LEU A 88 -22.96 -4.41 7.85
CA LEU A 88 -23.56 -5.70 7.47
C LEU A 88 -22.60 -6.86 7.73
N ASP A 89 -21.35 -6.68 7.34
CA ASP A 89 -20.30 -7.69 7.50
C ASP A 89 -18.92 -7.00 7.55
N TYR A 90 -17.93 -7.68 8.11
CA TYR A 90 -16.54 -7.22 8.09
C TYR A 90 -15.56 -8.39 8.11
N ARG A 91 -14.37 -8.22 7.48
CA ARG A 91 -13.32 -9.23 7.45
C ARG A 91 -11.93 -8.60 7.60
N ASN A 92 -11.01 -9.37 8.16
CA ASN A 92 -9.59 -9.04 8.33
C ASN A 92 -9.35 -7.73 9.11
N LEU A 93 -10.32 -7.27 9.91
CA LEU A 93 -10.14 -6.12 10.77
C LEU A 93 -9.40 -6.53 12.06
N LYS A 94 -8.26 -5.91 12.32
CA LYS A 94 -7.58 -6.01 13.62
C LYS A 94 -8.21 -5.01 14.58
N LEU A 95 -9.28 -5.41 15.25
CA LEU A 95 -9.92 -4.62 16.28
C LEU A 95 -9.23 -4.90 17.61
N LYS A 96 -8.73 -3.84 18.29
CA LYS A 96 -8.24 -3.91 19.66
C LYS A 96 -9.38 -3.48 20.58
N TYR A 97 -9.85 -4.37 21.42
CA TYR A 97 -10.89 -4.10 22.41
C TYR A 97 -10.70 -5.00 23.64
N ASP A 98 -11.03 -4.45 24.80
CA ASP A 98 -10.93 -5.17 26.08
C ASP A 98 -12.30 -5.71 26.54
N SER A 99 -13.41 -5.18 26.00
CA SER A 99 -14.77 -5.63 26.31
C SER A 99 -15.67 -5.65 25.06
N LYS A 100 -16.83 -6.37 25.15
CA LYS A 100 -17.82 -6.41 24.07
C LYS A 100 -18.40 -5.03 23.74
N ALA A 101 -18.59 -4.17 24.71
CA ALA A 101 -19.08 -2.80 24.50
C ALA A 101 -18.03 -1.98 23.72
N ASP A 102 -16.74 -2.16 24.06
CA ASP A 102 -15.64 -1.49 23.37
C ASP A 102 -15.47 -1.99 21.93
N SER A 103 -15.89 -3.23 21.62
CA SER A 103 -15.79 -3.79 20.27
C SER A 103 -16.64 -3.03 19.26
N VAL A 104 -17.85 -2.61 19.62
CA VAL A 104 -18.72 -1.83 18.76
C VAL A 104 -18.15 -0.44 18.53
N ALA A 105 -17.67 0.22 19.57
CA ALA A 105 -17.01 1.52 19.45
C ALA A 105 -15.70 1.44 18.65
N ALA A 106 -14.93 0.37 18.78
CA ALA A 106 -13.73 0.12 18.00
C ALA A 106 -14.06 -0.11 16.51
N LEU A 107 -15.14 -0.84 16.22
CA LEU A 107 -15.62 -1.05 14.85
C LEU A 107 -16.07 0.26 14.21
N HIS A 108 -16.87 1.08 14.91
CA HIS A 108 -17.29 2.39 14.42
C HIS A 108 -16.10 3.31 14.13
N ARG A 109 -15.13 3.40 15.02
CA ARG A 109 -13.90 4.16 14.79
C ARG A 109 -13.16 3.66 13.54
N LYS A 110 -13.06 2.34 13.37
CA LYS A 110 -12.40 1.76 12.20
C LYS A 110 -13.16 2.03 10.90
N VAL A 111 -14.49 2.05 10.92
CA VAL A 111 -15.33 2.45 9.77
C VAL A 111 -15.05 3.91 9.39
N GLU A 112 -14.98 4.82 10.35
CA GLU A 112 -14.65 6.23 10.09
C GLU A 112 -13.22 6.41 9.53
N ASP A 113 -12.23 5.67 10.05
CA ASP A 113 -10.87 5.67 9.51
C ASP A 113 -10.85 5.17 8.06
N LEU A 114 -11.54 4.06 7.77
CA LEU A 114 -11.62 3.51 6.42
C LEU A 114 -12.35 4.45 5.45
N ARG A 115 -13.36 5.16 5.91
CA ARG A 115 -14.08 6.14 5.10
C ARG A 115 -13.23 7.36 4.77
N ARG A 116 -12.35 7.76 5.68
CA ARG A 116 -11.47 8.93 5.52
C ARG A 116 -10.21 8.61 4.72
N GLU A 117 -9.59 7.45 4.95
CA GLU A 117 -8.25 7.11 4.46
C GLU A 117 -8.25 5.93 3.48
N GLY A 118 -9.32 5.12 3.49
CA GLY A 118 -9.45 3.93 2.67
C GLY A 118 -10.14 4.17 1.34
N TYR A 119 -10.41 3.08 0.67
CA TYR A 119 -11.10 3.05 -0.61
C TYR A 119 -12.54 2.60 -0.43
N SER A 120 -13.45 3.13 -1.25
CA SER A 120 -14.87 2.79 -1.24
C SER A 120 -15.32 2.29 -2.61
N ILE A 121 -16.12 1.24 -2.63
CA ILE A 121 -16.82 0.72 -3.80
C ILE A 121 -18.30 0.72 -3.48
N LYS A 122 -19.09 1.48 -4.23
CA LYS A 122 -20.54 1.50 -4.11
C LYS A 122 -21.15 0.60 -5.18
N LEU A 123 -21.99 -0.32 -4.76
CA LEU A 123 -22.67 -1.28 -5.62
C LEU A 123 -24.16 -1.19 -5.42
N SER A 124 -24.91 -0.90 -6.47
CA SER A 124 -26.38 -0.97 -6.44
C SER A 124 -26.84 -2.43 -6.35
N TYR A 125 -27.85 -2.70 -5.55
CA TYR A 125 -28.48 -4.02 -5.50
C TYR A 125 -29.22 -4.34 -6.80
N ASP A 126 -29.79 -3.36 -7.46
CA ASP A 126 -30.45 -3.52 -8.75
C ASP A 126 -29.82 -2.59 -9.80
N PRO A 127 -29.45 -3.11 -10.99
CA PRO A 127 -28.96 -2.28 -12.09
C PRO A 127 -29.94 -1.18 -12.52
N SER A 128 -31.26 -1.42 -12.38
CA SER A 128 -32.31 -0.41 -12.65
C SER A 128 -32.36 0.71 -11.63
N ASP A 129 -31.89 0.46 -10.41
CA ASP A 129 -31.77 1.46 -9.33
C ASP A 129 -30.45 2.23 -9.35
N ALA A 130 -29.55 1.93 -10.28
CA ALA A 130 -28.26 2.60 -10.37
C ALA A 130 -28.41 4.10 -10.64
N GLU A 131 -29.46 4.53 -11.35
CA GLU A 131 -29.78 5.94 -11.62
C GLU A 131 -30.47 6.63 -10.43
N THR A 132 -31.28 5.91 -9.68
CA THR A 132 -32.02 6.47 -8.54
C THR A 132 -31.22 6.47 -7.24
N GLY A 133 -30.15 5.68 -7.15
CA GLY A 133 -29.25 5.63 -5.99
C GLY A 133 -29.91 5.16 -4.70
N ASN A 134 -31.10 4.54 -4.79
CA ASN A 134 -31.95 4.29 -3.63
C ASN A 134 -31.61 3.03 -2.85
N ASN A 135 -30.92 2.05 -3.44
CA ASN A 135 -30.63 0.80 -2.77
C ASN A 135 -29.21 0.31 -3.12
N TYR A 136 -28.22 0.66 -2.31
CA TYR A 136 -26.83 0.29 -2.53
C TYR A 136 -26.18 -0.26 -1.26
N MET A 137 -25.15 -1.05 -1.44
CA MET A 137 -24.17 -1.39 -0.42
C MET A 137 -22.87 -0.64 -0.70
N GLU A 138 -22.19 -0.27 0.37
CA GLU A 138 -20.87 0.36 0.31
C GLU A 138 -19.85 -0.62 0.88
N VAL A 139 -18.84 -0.96 0.10
CA VAL A 139 -17.71 -1.80 0.52
C VAL A 139 -16.53 -0.88 0.76
N LEU A 140 -16.21 -0.66 2.03
CA LEU A 140 -15.01 0.04 2.46
C LEU A 140 -13.88 -0.97 2.60
N TYR A 141 -12.72 -0.66 2.06
CA TYR A 141 -11.54 -1.51 2.22
C TYR A 141 -10.27 -0.67 2.38
N ASP A 142 -9.25 -1.28 2.95
CA ASP A 142 -7.94 -0.67 3.16
C ASP A 142 -6.88 -1.45 2.36
N GLU A 143 -5.70 -0.91 2.29
CA GLU A 143 -4.56 -1.64 1.74
C GLU A 143 -4.26 -2.89 2.58
N SER A 144 -3.83 -3.96 1.91
CA SER A 144 -3.33 -5.12 2.64
C SER A 144 -2.14 -4.73 3.52
N VAL A 145 -1.99 -5.42 4.65
CA VAL A 145 -0.86 -5.19 5.58
C VAL A 145 0.48 -5.29 4.86
N LEU A 146 0.56 -6.19 3.86
CA LEU A 146 1.76 -6.35 3.04
C LEU A 146 2.02 -5.11 2.19
N LEU A 147 1.01 -4.59 1.51
CA LEU A 147 1.13 -3.39 0.67
C LEU A 147 1.54 -2.17 1.49
N LYS A 148 0.93 -1.95 2.66
CA LYS A 148 1.34 -0.88 3.60
C LYS A 148 2.79 -0.99 4.03
N ARG A 149 3.29 -2.20 4.27
CA ARG A 149 4.71 -2.41 4.59
C ARG A 149 5.60 -2.11 3.39
N LEU A 150 5.24 -2.57 2.20
CA LEU A 150 6.03 -2.36 0.99
C LEU A 150 6.08 -0.88 0.59
N SER A 151 5.03 -0.12 0.80
CA SER A 151 4.99 1.31 0.46
C SER A 151 5.97 2.16 1.28
N VAL A 152 6.45 1.66 2.42
CA VAL A 152 7.46 2.35 3.25
C VAL A 152 8.89 2.15 2.72
N TYR A 153 9.17 1.07 1.97
CA TYR A 153 10.52 0.75 1.49
C TYR A 153 11.18 1.86 0.65
N PRO A 154 10.49 2.52 -0.30
CA PRO A 154 11.09 3.62 -1.05
C PRO A 154 11.59 4.76 -0.15
N TYR A 155 10.89 5.08 0.91
CA TYR A 155 11.28 6.14 1.87
C TYR A 155 12.53 5.75 2.67
N ILE A 156 12.60 4.50 3.11
CA ILE A 156 13.79 3.97 3.79
C ILE A 156 15.00 4.01 2.83
N GLN A 157 14.80 3.62 1.58
CA GLN A 157 15.84 3.63 0.56
C GLN A 157 16.36 5.06 0.29
N ILE A 158 15.48 6.05 0.19
CA ILE A 158 15.88 7.46 0.06
C ILE A 158 16.76 7.89 1.25
N GLY A 159 16.36 7.52 2.47
CA GLY A 159 17.15 7.81 3.67
C GLY A 159 18.56 7.22 3.62
N ILE A 160 18.69 5.96 3.21
CA ILE A 160 19.98 5.27 3.08
C ILE A 160 20.85 5.95 2.02
N VAL A 161 20.27 6.30 0.86
CA VAL A 161 21.00 6.99 -0.23
C VAL A 161 21.48 8.37 0.24
N ALA A 162 20.64 9.12 0.97
CA ALA A 162 21.03 10.43 1.50
C ALA A 162 22.20 10.32 2.48
N ILE A 163 22.18 9.36 3.41
CA ILE A 163 23.29 9.11 4.34
C ILE A 163 24.56 8.74 3.57
N PHE A 164 24.45 7.86 2.57
CA PHE A 164 25.58 7.47 1.74
C PHE A 164 26.19 8.67 1.01
N LEU A 165 25.39 9.57 0.44
CA LEU A 165 25.88 10.77 -0.21
C LEU A 165 26.60 11.72 0.75
N ILE A 166 26.08 11.90 1.98
CA ILE A 166 26.70 12.72 3.02
C ILE A 166 28.08 12.16 3.37
N ILE A 167 28.18 10.86 3.62
CA ILE A 167 29.46 10.20 3.94
C ILE A 167 30.46 10.38 2.79
N MET A 168 29.99 10.23 1.56
CA MET A 168 30.85 10.34 0.37
C MET A 168 31.36 11.78 0.18
N VAL A 169 30.50 12.78 0.34
CA VAL A 169 30.90 14.21 0.29
C VAL A 169 31.92 14.50 1.37
N TYR A 170 31.71 14.02 2.59
CA TYR A 170 32.67 14.18 3.69
C TYR A 170 34.02 13.53 3.36
N ALA A 171 34.03 12.31 2.82
CA ALA A 171 35.26 11.62 2.42
C ALA A 171 36.04 12.36 1.31
N LEU A 172 35.32 12.94 0.33
CA LEU A 172 35.93 13.74 -0.72
C LEU A 172 36.56 15.04 -0.18
N LEU A 173 35.86 15.75 0.73
CA LEU A 173 36.37 16.97 1.35
C LEU A 173 37.55 16.68 2.26
N SER A 174 37.53 15.61 3.04
CA SER A 174 38.63 15.17 3.90
C SER A 174 39.87 14.79 3.06
N SER A 175 39.68 14.10 1.95
CA SER A 175 40.76 13.75 1.03
C SER A 175 41.43 15.00 0.43
N LYS A 176 40.66 16.02 0.07
CA LYS A 176 41.22 17.31 -0.43
C LYS A 176 42.04 18.06 0.64
N ARG A 177 41.57 18.09 1.90
CA ARG A 177 42.30 18.73 3.02
C ARG A 177 43.62 18.02 3.33
N ALA A 178 43.61 16.67 3.28
CA ALA A 178 44.85 15.89 3.50
C ALA A 178 45.91 16.11 2.39
N GLU A 179 45.47 16.38 1.16
CA GLU A 179 46.36 16.69 0.03
C GLU A 179 46.96 18.10 0.14
N GLN A 180 46.18 19.09 0.58
CA GLN A 180 46.70 20.46 0.82
C GLN A 180 47.72 20.51 1.94
N ASN A 181 47.58 19.74 3.00
CA ASN A 181 48.52 19.68 4.14
C ASN A 181 49.82 18.95 3.83
N ARG A 182 49.96 18.27 2.66
CA ARG A 182 51.20 17.63 2.22
C ARG A 182 52.06 18.47 1.30
N VAL A 183 51.60 19.67 0.93
CA VAL A 183 52.31 20.59 -0.02
C VAL A 183 52.96 21.77 0.72
N CYS A 184 52.90 21.81 2.05
CA CYS A 184 53.65 22.75 2.88
C CYS A 184 54.92 22.10 3.48
#